data_e1c96b9e6b26eb1997a3dabb73faec17
#
_entry.id   e1c96b9e6b26eb1997a3dabb73faec17
#
_cell.length_a   1.000
_cell.length_b   1.000
_cell.length_c   1.000
_cell.angle_alpha   90.00
_cell.angle_beta   90.00
_cell.angle_gamma   90.00
#
_symmetry.space_group_name_H-M   'P 1'
#
loop_
_entity.id
_entity.type
_entity.pdbx_description
1 polymer ?
#
loop_
_entity_poly.entity_id
_entity_poly.type
_entity_poly.pdbx_seq_one_letter_code
_entity_poly.pdbx_strand_id
1 'polypeptide(L)'
;YNCGYCKRNHDIIMKFLKKNNDVRYIVKELPILGEKSILASKFAILIYLKDGPEVYQKFFNFLMTHKNQLNFQILKSFASKAGSKIKDFDNQINIKKVNSVIATNLLLAEKLSINGTPTFIIGNSIIRGFISSQELQEIVDNVRKKQ
;
A
#
# COMPACT_ATOMS: atom_id res chain seq x y z
N TYR A 1 3.64 -5.61 1.94
CA TYR A 1 2.80 -6.79 1.69
C TYR A 1 3.22 -8.04 2.48
N ASN A 2 4.45 -8.10 2.98
CA ASN A 2 4.92 -9.14 3.92
C ASN A 2 4.77 -8.72 5.40
N CYS A 3 4.25 -7.54 5.67
CA CYS A 3 4.09 -7.02 7.02
C CYS A 3 2.79 -7.52 7.66
N GLY A 4 2.90 -8.32 8.73
CA GLY A 4 1.74 -8.83 9.46
C GLY A 4 0.89 -7.73 10.12
N TYR A 5 1.51 -6.68 10.65
CA TYR A 5 0.81 -5.53 11.20
C TYR A 5 0.05 -4.73 10.15
N CYS A 6 0.64 -4.57 8.94
CA CYS A 6 -0.05 -3.94 7.82
C CYS A 6 -1.32 -4.69 7.44
N LYS A 7 -1.22 -6.03 7.33
CA LYS A 7 -2.38 -6.88 7.01
C LYS A 7 -3.47 -6.80 8.09
N ARG A 8 -3.09 -6.78 9.36
CA ARG A 8 -4.06 -6.60 10.46
C ARG A 8 -4.75 -5.23 10.42
N ASN A 9 -4.03 -4.17 10.09
CA ASN A 9 -4.62 -2.83 9.95
C ASN A 9 -5.50 -2.69 8.72
N HIS A 10 -5.30 -3.49 7.68
CA HIS A 10 -6.04 -3.35 6.42
C HIS A 10 -7.55 -3.37 6.62
N ASP A 11 -8.09 -4.35 7.35
CA ASP A 11 -9.52 -4.46 7.61
C ASP A 11 -10.07 -3.26 8.40
N ILE A 12 -9.29 -2.75 9.36
CA ILE A 12 -9.65 -1.57 10.15
C ILE A 12 -9.78 -0.35 9.24
N ILE A 13 -8.77 -0.13 8.40
CA ILE A 13 -8.72 1.00 7.46
C ILE A 13 -9.86 0.90 6.45
N MET A 14 -10.10 -0.27 5.86
CA MET A 14 -11.16 -0.43 4.88
C MET A 14 -12.56 -0.19 5.49
N LYS A 15 -12.79 -0.63 6.73
CA LYS A 15 -14.03 -0.36 7.46
C LYS A 15 -14.17 1.13 7.81
N PHE A 16 -13.07 1.77 8.21
CA PHE A 16 -13.03 3.19 8.51
C PHE A 16 -13.37 4.04 7.26
N LEU A 17 -12.75 3.77 6.13
CA LEU A 17 -12.97 4.50 4.88
C LEU A 17 -14.41 4.37 4.37
N LYS A 18 -15.05 3.22 4.56
CA LYS A 18 -16.48 3.05 4.22
C LYS A 18 -17.42 3.96 5.03
N LYS A 19 -17.01 4.36 6.24
CA LYS A 19 -17.78 5.24 7.13
C LYS A 19 -17.40 6.71 6.99
N ASN A 20 -16.25 7.00 6.37
CA ASN A 20 -15.65 8.32 6.28
C ASN A 20 -15.30 8.64 4.81
N ASN A 21 -16.33 8.91 4.00
CA ASN A 21 -16.21 9.12 2.57
C ASN A 21 -15.47 10.42 2.18
N ASP A 22 -15.28 11.33 3.14
CA ASP A 22 -14.52 12.56 3.03
C ASP A 22 -13.00 12.34 3.17
N VAL A 23 -12.58 11.15 3.59
CA VAL A 23 -11.17 10.82 3.80
C VAL A 23 -10.54 10.27 2.53
N ARG A 24 -9.49 10.93 2.06
CA ARG A 24 -8.64 10.44 0.97
C ARG A 24 -7.53 9.56 1.52
N TYR A 25 -7.54 8.28 1.15
CA TYR A 25 -6.49 7.30 1.50
C TYR A 25 -5.46 7.17 0.39
N ILE A 26 -4.18 7.39 0.74
CA ILE A 26 -3.05 7.31 -0.20
C ILE A 26 -2.08 6.24 0.29
N VAL A 27 -1.85 5.21 -0.52
CA VAL A 27 -0.85 4.18 -0.25
C VAL A 27 0.49 4.60 -0.84
N LYS A 28 1.53 4.56 -0.01
CA LYS A 28 2.93 4.73 -0.42
C LYS A 28 3.66 3.40 -0.29
N GLU A 29 4.09 2.84 -1.40
CA GLU A 29 4.84 1.60 -1.43
C GLU A 29 6.20 1.77 -0.74
N LEU A 30 6.39 1.04 0.37
CA LEU A 30 7.63 1.05 1.16
C LEU A 30 8.10 -0.39 1.42
N PRO A 31 8.73 -1.05 0.42
CA PRO A 31 9.06 -2.46 0.47
C PRO A 31 10.39 -2.76 1.20
N ILE A 32 10.42 -2.52 2.52
CA ILE A 32 11.62 -2.70 3.38
C ILE A 32 11.73 -4.11 4.00
N LEU A 33 10.82 -5.03 3.67
CA LEU A 33 10.78 -6.40 4.24
C LEU A 33 11.25 -7.47 3.24
N GLY A 34 12.33 -7.18 2.51
CA GLY A 34 13.02 -8.11 1.63
C GLY A 34 12.45 -8.22 0.22
N GLU A 35 13.07 -9.08 -0.59
CA GLU A 35 12.85 -9.19 -2.04
C GLU A 35 11.40 -9.45 -2.43
N LYS A 36 10.68 -10.28 -1.66
CA LYS A 36 9.26 -10.57 -1.93
C LYS A 36 8.37 -9.33 -1.76
N SER A 37 8.70 -8.44 -0.80
CA SER A 37 8.03 -7.13 -0.66
C SER A 37 8.34 -6.22 -1.84
N ILE A 38 9.60 -6.19 -2.28
CA ILE A 38 10.03 -5.39 -3.44
C ILE A 38 9.29 -5.86 -4.69
N LEU A 39 9.25 -7.17 -4.93
CA LEU A 39 8.56 -7.75 -6.07
C LEU A 39 7.06 -7.39 -6.07
N ALA A 40 6.38 -7.56 -4.94
CA ALA A 40 4.96 -7.24 -4.82
C ALA A 40 4.68 -5.75 -5.04
N SER A 41 5.51 -4.85 -4.50
CA SER A 41 5.39 -3.41 -4.72
C SER A 41 5.64 -3.03 -6.18
N LYS A 42 6.59 -3.66 -6.87
CA LYS A 42 6.80 -3.45 -8.30
C LYS A 42 5.57 -3.84 -9.12
N PHE A 43 4.95 -4.98 -8.83
CA PHE A 43 3.68 -5.37 -9.46
C PHE A 43 2.59 -4.33 -9.19
N ALA A 44 2.41 -3.91 -7.95
CA ALA A 44 1.39 -2.94 -7.55
C ALA A 44 1.57 -1.60 -8.28
N ILE A 45 2.80 -1.06 -8.30
CA ILE A 45 3.12 0.19 -8.99
C ILE A 45 2.88 0.05 -10.50
N LEU A 46 3.34 -1.04 -11.11
CA LEU A 46 3.15 -1.26 -12.55
C LEU A 46 1.66 -1.32 -12.91
N ILE A 47 0.85 -2.04 -12.13
CA ILE A 47 -0.60 -2.12 -12.30
C ILE A 47 -1.22 -0.72 -12.17
N TYR A 48 -0.85 0.05 -11.14
CA TYR A 48 -1.35 1.42 -11.00
C TYR A 48 -1.04 2.29 -12.23
N LEU A 49 0.18 2.19 -12.75
CA LEU A 49 0.64 2.99 -13.89
C LEU A 49 -0.01 2.61 -15.23
N LYS A 50 -0.37 1.34 -15.40
CA LYS A 50 -0.85 0.80 -16.68
C LYS A 50 -2.36 0.58 -16.72
N ASP A 51 -2.92 0.07 -15.62
CA ASP A 51 -4.32 -0.34 -15.54
C ASP A 51 -5.17 0.60 -14.66
N GLY A 52 -4.52 1.54 -13.94
CA GLY A 52 -5.19 2.57 -13.16
C GLY A 52 -5.55 2.17 -11.72
N PRO A 53 -6.18 3.13 -10.98
CA PRO A 53 -6.39 3.00 -9.54
C PRO A 53 -7.39 1.89 -9.16
N GLU A 54 -8.39 1.61 -9.97
CA GLU A 54 -9.40 0.59 -9.65
C GLU A 54 -8.83 -0.83 -9.66
N VAL A 55 -8.01 -1.15 -10.68
CA VAL A 55 -7.34 -2.44 -10.78
C VAL A 55 -6.29 -2.57 -9.69
N TYR A 56 -5.54 -1.48 -9.42
CA TYR A 56 -4.59 -1.42 -8.30
C TYR A 56 -5.28 -1.71 -6.96
N GLN A 57 -6.44 -1.11 -6.67
CA GLN A 57 -7.15 -1.32 -5.42
C GLN A 57 -7.57 -2.78 -5.22
N LYS A 58 -8.07 -3.43 -6.28
CA LYS A 58 -8.41 -4.86 -6.24
C LYS A 58 -7.17 -5.71 -5.98
N PHE A 59 -6.08 -5.43 -6.69
CA PHE A 59 -4.80 -6.13 -6.51
C PHE A 59 -4.24 -5.92 -5.10
N PHE A 60 -4.24 -4.69 -4.60
CA PHE A 60 -3.84 -4.33 -3.23
C PHE A 60 -4.63 -5.14 -2.19
N ASN A 61 -5.96 -5.25 -2.35
CA ASN A 61 -6.80 -6.03 -1.44
C ASN A 61 -6.41 -7.52 -1.45
N PHE A 62 -6.14 -8.11 -2.61
CA PHE A 62 -5.64 -9.49 -2.68
C PHE A 62 -4.32 -9.67 -1.94
N LEU A 63 -3.38 -8.74 -2.09
CA LEU A 63 -2.10 -8.79 -1.38
C LEU A 63 -2.27 -8.69 0.14
N MET A 64 -3.11 -7.77 0.60
CA MET A 64 -3.30 -7.50 2.03
C MET A 64 -4.08 -8.60 2.74
N THR A 65 -4.94 -9.32 2.05
CA THR A 65 -5.72 -10.44 2.62
C THR A 65 -5.02 -11.80 2.49
N HIS A 66 -3.99 -11.90 1.66
CA HIS A 66 -3.25 -13.15 1.45
C HIS A 66 -2.38 -13.50 2.66
N LYS A 67 -2.50 -14.74 3.17
CA LYS A 67 -1.80 -15.18 4.39
C LYS A 67 -0.46 -15.85 4.12
N ASN A 68 -0.30 -16.44 2.94
CA ASN A 68 0.90 -17.21 2.60
C ASN A 68 2.00 -16.33 1.98
N GLN A 69 3.16 -16.95 1.73
CA GLN A 69 4.26 -16.27 1.07
C GLN A 69 3.91 -15.87 -0.37
N LEU A 70 4.27 -14.66 -0.75
CA LEU A 70 4.12 -14.18 -2.11
C LEU A 70 5.27 -14.70 -2.99
N ASN A 71 4.93 -15.04 -4.23
CA ASN A 71 5.87 -15.34 -5.29
C ASN A 71 5.34 -14.78 -6.62
N PHE A 72 6.15 -14.86 -7.66
CA PHE A 72 5.84 -14.29 -8.98
C PHE A 72 4.52 -14.83 -9.56
N GLN A 73 4.28 -16.13 -9.45
CA GLN A 73 3.08 -16.78 -10.02
C GLN A 73 1.81 -16.35 -9.26
N ILE A 74 1.86 -16.26 -7.94
CA ILE A 74 0.76 -15.77 -7.12
C ILE A 74 0.45 -14.31 -7.49
N LEU A 75 1.47 -13.47 -7.67
CA LEU A 75 1.29 -12.07 -8.06
C LEU A 75 0.66 -11.94 -9.45
N LYS A 76 1.09 -12.74 -10.43
CA LYS A 76 0.43 -12.81 -11.76
C LYS A 76 -1.03 -13.25 -11.67
N SER A 77 -1.32 -14.26 -10.86
CA SER A 77 -2.70 -14.73 -10.62
C SER A 77 -3.56 -13.61 -10.02
N PHE A 78 -3.05 -12.89 -9.02
CA PHE A 78 -3.78 -11.77 -8.41
C PHE A 78 -3.97 -10.61 -9.37
N ALA A 79 -2.97 -10.28 -10.19
CA ALA A 79 -3.08 -9.27 -11.23
C ALA A 79 -4.20 -9.61 -12.22
N SER A 80 -4.23 -10.86 -12.70
CA SER A 80 -5.30 -11.34 -13.59
C SER A 80 -6.67 -11.25 -12.93
N LYS A 81 -6.82 -11.73 -11.68
CA LYS A 81 -8.07 -11.64 -10.91
C LYS A 81 -8.52 -10.21 -10.64
N ALA A 82 -7.58 -9.27 -10.51
CA ALA A 82 -7.87 -7.85 -10.36
C ALA A 82 -8.35 -7.19 -11.67
N GLY A 83 -8.15 -7.85 -12.81
CA GLY A 83 -8.51 -7.35 -14.12
C GLY A 83 -7.36 -6.64 -14.84
N SER A 84 -6.10 -6.89 -14.45
CA SER A 84 -4.94 -6.34 -15.14
C SER A 84 -4.85 -6.86 -16.57
N LYS A 85 -4.55 -5.95 -17.50
CA LYS A 85 -4.31 -6.24 -18.91
C LYS A 85 -2.84 -6.45 -19.25
N ILE A 86 -1.95 -6.35 -18.28
CA ILE A 86 -0.51 -6.53 -18.46
C ILE A 86 -0.21 -8.01 -18.71
N LYS A 87 0.33 -8.32 -19.88
CA LYS A 87 0.69 -9.70 -20.27
C LYS A 87 2.13 -10.05 -19.91
N ASP A 88 3.03 -9.07 -19.97
CA ASP A 88 4.48 -9.26 -19.83
C ASP A 88 5.00 -8.53 -18.58
N PHE A 89 4.70 -9.10 -17.40
CA PHE A 89 5.22 -8.59 -16.15
C PHE A 89 6.75 -8.75 -16.04
N ASP A 90 7.31 -9.82 -16.58
CA ASP A 90 8.74 -10.15 -16.48
C ASP A 90 9.63 -9.01 -16.99
N ASN A 91 9.30 -8.47 -18.15
CA ASN A 91 10.06 -7.38 -18.78
C ASN A 91 9.66 -5.99 -18.28
N GLN A 92 8.45 -5.82 -17.71
CA GLN A 92 7.92 -4.51 -17.36
C GLN A 92 8.08 -4.10 -15.88
N ILE A 93 8.24 -5.04 -14.95
CA ILE A 93 8.38 -4.71 -13.51
C ILE A 93 9.65 -3.93 -13.15
N ASN A 94 10.65 -3.95 -14.04
CA ASN A 94 11.94 -3.27 -13.82
C ASN A 94 12.09 -1.97 -14.60
N ILE A 95 11.04 -1.46 -15.23
CA ILE A 95 11.11 -0.19 -15.95
C ILE A 95 11.49 0.96 -15.01
N LYS A 96 12.23 1.94 -15.55
CA LYS A 96 12.74 3.10 -14.79
C LYS A 96 11.66 3.77 -13.94
N LYS A 97 10.44 3.91 -14.47
CA LYS A 97 9.33 4.56 -13.77
C LYS A 97 8.87 3.80 -12.52
N VAL A 98 8.83 2.47 -12.55
CA VAL A 98 8.51 1.64 -11.38
C VAL A 98 9.57 1.79 -10.30
N ASN A 99 10.83 1.67 -10.68
CA ASN A 99 11.96 1.79 -9.75
C ASN A 99 12.07 3.20 -9.16
N SER A 100 11.77 4.26 -9.93
CA SER A 100 11.81 5.63 -9.44
C SER A 100 10.73 5.91 -8.38
N VAL A 101 9.54 5.31 -8.49
CA VAL A 101 8.50 5.44 -7.47
C VAL A 101 8.97 4.84 -6.14
N ILE A 102 9.56 3.64 -6.16
CA ILE A 102 10.10 3.02 -4.94
C ILE A 102 11.21 3.88 -4.34
N ALA A 103 12.16 4.34 -5.16
CA ALA A 103 13.26 5.19 -4.70
C ALA A 103 12.75 6.50 -4.08
N THR A 104 11.77 7.15 -4.70
CA THR A 104 11.16 8.37 -4.16
C THR A 104 10.47 8.11 -2.81
N ASN A 105 9.77 6.99 -2.67
CA ASN A 105 9.12 6.65 -1.40
C ASN A 105 10.14 6.31 -0.31
N LEU A 106 11.23 5.64 -0.64
CA LEU A 106 12.33 5.38 0.31
C LEU A 106 12.98 6.68 0.79
N LEU A 107 13.28 7.61 -0.12
CA LEU A 107 13.80 8.93 0.24
C LEU A 107 12.83 9.73 1.12
N LEU A 108 11.53 9.66 0.85
CA LEU A 108 10.52 10.30 1.69
C LEU A 108 10.48 9.67 3.08
N ALA A 109 10.56 8.34 3.17
CA ALA A 109 10.59 7.63 4.44
C ALA A 109 11.81 8.01 5.27
N GLU A 110 12.98 8.10 4.63
CA GLU A 110 14.22 8.56 5.27
C GLU A 110 14.09 9.97 5.83
N LYS A 111 13.62 10.94 5.01
CA LYS A 111 13.41 12.33 5.43
C LYS A 111 12.45 12.47 6.62
N LEU A 112 11.47 11.58 6.73
CA LEU A 112 10.50 11.55 7.82
C LEU A 112 10.90 10.61 8.97
N SER A 113 12.10 10.05 8.93
CA SER A 113 12.59 9.06 9.90
C SER A 113 11.62 7.87 10.07
N ILE A 114 11.03 7.41 8.95
CA ILE A 114 10.13 6.26 8.89
C ILE A 114 10.96 5.02 8.53
N ASN A 115 11.11 4.12 9.50
CA ASN A 115 11.91 2.89 9.38
C ASN A 115 11.09 1.60 9.55
N GLY A 116 9.77 1.70 9.62
CA GLY A 116 8.88 0.56 9.81
C GLY A 116 7.51 0.72 9.15
N THR A 117 6.80 -0.40 9.01
CA THR A 117 5.45 -0.47 8.45
C THR A 117 4.48 -1.21 9.39
N PRO A 118 3.22 -0.81 9.45
CA PRO A 118 2.66 0.37 8.83
C PRO A 118 3.13 1.65 9.51
N THR A 119 3.18 2.74 8.77
CA THR A 119 3.27 4.09 9.32
C THR A 119 2.22 4.94 8.64
N PHE A 120 1.47 5.71 9.41
CA PHE A 120 0.41 6.59 8.92
C PHE A 120 0.81 8.05 9.10
N ILE A 121 0.50 8.87 8.10
CA ILE A 121 0.60 10.32 8.18
C ILE A 121 -0.82 10.86 8.05
N ILE A 122 -1.31 11.51 9.11
CA ILE A 122 -2.66 12.04 9.19
C ILE A 122 -2.57 13.48 9.68
N GLY A 123 -2.87 14.44 8.80
CA GLY A 123 -2.56 15.85 9.08
C GLY A 123 -1.06 16.04 9.34
N ASN A 124 -0.72 16.58 10.49
CA ASN A 124 0.68 16.81 10.91
C ASN A 124 1.23 15.70 11.82
N SER A 125 0.49 14.60 12.00
CA SER A 125 0.87 13.50 12.88
C SER A 125 1.46 12.32 12.13
N ILE A 126 2.53 11.72 12.67
CA ILE A 126 3.12 10.48 12.19
C ILE A 126 2.87 9.40 13.24
N ILE A 127 2.08 8.39 12.89
CA ILE A 127 1.71 7.27 13.74
C ILE A 127 2.44 6.03 13.25
N ARG A 128 3.29 5.46 14.10
CA ARG A 128 4.12 4.29 13.77
C ARG A 128 3.51 3.02 14.32
N GLY A 129 3.40 2.01 13.50
CA GLY A 129 2.89 0.70 13.88
C GLY A 129 1.38 0.57 13.73
N PHE A 130 0.83 -0.40 14.45
CA PHE A 130 -0.60 -0.70 14.44
C PHE A 130 -1.41 0.47 15.02
N ILE A 131 -2.53 0.77 14.39
CA ILE A 131 -3.52 1.76 14.87
C ILE A 131 -4.88 1.08 15.05
N SER A 132 -5.53 1.32 16.16
CA SER A 132 -6.89 0.85 16.42
C SER A 132 -7.93 1.69 15.67
N SER A 133 -9.16 1.17 15.55
CA SER A 133 -10.27 1.90 14.93
C SER A 133 -10.62 3.18 15.67
N GLN A 134 -10.54 3.15 17.01
CA GLN A 134 -10.82 4.30 17.85
C GLN A 134 -9.77 5.40 17.70
N GLU A 135 -8.48 5.04 17.80
CA GLU A 135 -7.38 6.00 17.63
C GLU A 135 -7.41 6.65 16.24
N LEU A 136 -7.68 5.85 15.18
CA LEU A 136 -7.78 6.36 13.82
C LEU A 136 -8.91 7.39 13.71
N GLN A 137 -10.09 7.11 14.30
CA GLN A 137 -11.21 8.02 14.30
C GLN A 137 -10.89 9.31 15.06
N GLU A 138 -10.34 9.21 16.28
CA GLU A 138 -9.98 10.36 17.11
C GLU A 138 -8.97 11.29 16.41
N ILE A 139 -7.95 10.72 15.75
CA ILE A 139 -6.94 11.53 15.06
C ILE A 139 -7.56 12.25 13.86
N VAL A 140 -8.39 11.57 13.07
CA VAL A 140 -9.04 12.18 11.91
C VAL A 140 -10.02 13.26 12.34
N ASP A 141 -10.80 13.03 13.39
CA ASP A 141 -11.73 14.03 13.92
C ASP A 141 -11.00 15.27 14.48
N ASN A 142 -9.83 15.10 15.10
CA ASN A 142 -8.99 16.19 15.53
C ASN A 142 -8.42 17.01 14.36
N VAL A 143 -8.12 16.37 13.22
CA VAL A 143 -7.70 17.09 12.01
C VAL A 143 -8.87 17.89 11.43
N ARG A 144 -10.07 17.32 11.38
CA ARG A 144 -11.30 18.01 10.90
C ARG A 144 -11.62 19.27 11.70
N LYS A 145 -11.45 19.22 13.04
CA LYS A 145 -11.70 20.38 13.92
C LYS A 145 -10.72 21.55 13.70
N LYS A 146 -9.60 21.32 13.05
CA LYS A 146 -8.55 22.33 12.81
C LYS A 146 -8.59 22.93 11.41
N GLN A 147 -9.48 22.43 10.55
CA GLN A 147 -9.75 22.97 9.21
C GLN A 147 -10.93 23.95 9.25
#